data_c25e66c508417b18890ebb02918a91c1
#
_entry.id   c25e66c508417b18890ebb02918a91c1
#
_cell.length_a   1.000
_cell.length_b   1.000
_cell.length_c   1.000
_cell.angle_alpha   90.00
_cell.angle_beta   90.00
_cell.angle_gamma   90.00
#
_symmetry.space_group_name_H-M   'P 1'
#
loop_
_entity.id
_entity.type
_entity.pdbx_description
1 polymer ?
#
loop_
_entity_poly.entity_id
_entity_poly.type
_entity_poly.pdbx_seq_one_letter_code
_entity_poly.pdbx_strand_id
1 'polypeptide(L)'
;YKEIEKKIFAGERLSREDGIKLFACKDIAWLGNMADYVRQQKCGDIVYYNVNCHVNLTNICTSKCKFCAFGRDKDDKGAYAMEVEDALALVRDASKDPNLAGLHVVSGLHSDWSFEDYLHRLQALHDEFPNLYLKGFTGVEITHFAKISGLSVEQVLRKLQQAGLQAIAGGGAEILSDRVRNELCPNKATAAQ
;
A
#
# COMPACT_ATOMS: atom_id res chain seq x y z
N TYR A 1 -7.43 -4.12 32.60
CA TYR A 1 -7.97 -3.24 31.55
C TYR A 1 -8.40 -1.87 32.06
N LYS A 2 -8.81 -1.73 33.33
CA LYS A 2 -9.25 -0.44 33.92
C LYS A 2 -8.23 0.70 33.78
N GLU A 3 -6.93 0.43 33.87
CA GLU A 3 -5.92 1.47 33.67
C GLU A 3 -5.79 1.90 32.19
N ILE A 4 -5.99 0.97 31.25
CA ILE A 4 -6.00 1.27 29.81
C ILE A 4 -7.24 2.11 29.49
N GLU A 5 -8.39 1.76 30.04
CA GLU A 5 -9.64 2.51 29.90
C GLU A 5 -9.50 3.97 30.39
N LYS A 6 -8.88 4.17 31.56
CA LYS A 6 -8.59 5.53 32.05
C LYS A 6 -7.74 6.34 31.09
N LYS A 7 -6.68 5.74 30.55
CA LYS A 7 -5.82 6.39 29.55
C LYS A 7 -6.61 6.77 28.30
N ILE A 8 -7.46 5.86 27.81
CA ILE A 8 -8.30 6.10 26.64
C ILE A 8 -9.24 7.29 26.88
N PHE A 9 -9.95 7.33 28.00
CA PHE A 9 -10.84 8.45 28.35
C PHE A 9 -10.11 9.76 28.59
N ALA A 10 -8.86 9.69 29.09
CA ALA A 10 -7.99 10.86 29.23
C ALA A 10 -7.34 11.32 27.92
N GLY A 11 -7.51 10.60 26.80
CA GLY A 11 -6.85 10.88 25.52
C GLY A 11 -5.35 10.60 25.52
N GLU A 12 -4.86 9.84 26.49
CA GLU A 12 -3.44 9.51 26.62
C GLU A 12 -3.01 8.46 25.59
N ARG A 13 -1.76 8.57 25.12
CA ARG A 13 -1.16 7.59 24.23
C ARG A 13 -0.93 6.27 24.95
N LEU A 14 -1.46 5.18 24.40
CA LEU A 14 -1.21 3.84 24.91
C LEU A 14 0.24 3.41 24.69
N SER A 15 0.81 2.71 25.67
CA SER A 15 2.16 2.14 25.57
C SER A 15 2.16 0.84 24.76
N ARG A 16 3.36 0.34 24.44
CA ARG A 16 3.53 -0.97 23.81
C ARG A 16 2.95 -2.10 24.69
N GLU A 17 3.15 -2.02 26.00
CA GLU A 17 2.65 -2.98 26.97
C GLU A 17 1.12 -2.97 27.05
N ASP A 18 0.49 -1.80 26.96
CA ASP A 18 -0.97 -1.67 26.84
C ASP A 18 -1.46 -2.34 25.56
N GLY A 19 -0.77 -2.14 24.43
CA GLY A 19 -1.07 -2.79 23.17
C GLY A 19 -1.02 -4.32 23.28
N ILE A 20 0.01 -4.88 23.88
CA ILE A 20 0.16 -6.34 24.11
C ILE A 20 -1.02 -6.87 24.93
N LYS A 21 -1.44 -6.15 26.01
CA LYS A 21 -2.60 -6.52 26.81
C LYS A 21 -3.89 -6.49 26.00
N LEU A 22 -4.06 -5.50 25.12
CA LEU A 22 -5.23 -5.39 24.23
C LEU A 22 -5.30 -6.55 23.25
N PHE A 23 -4.17 -6.99 22.67
CA PHE A 23 -4.12 -8.18 21.82
C PHE A 23 -4.52 -9.47 22.55
N ALA A 24 -4.25 -9.56 23.86
CA ALA A 24 -4.66 -10.69 24.69
C ALA A 24 -6.10 -10.58 25.21
N CYS A 25 -6.80 -9.49 24.92
CA CYS A 25 -8.16 -9.25 25.43
C CYS A 25 -9.16 -10.19 24.74
N LYS A 26 -9.92 -10.92 25.56
CA LYS A 26 -10.99 -11.80 25.08
C LYS A 26 -12.37 -11.13 25.05
N ASP A 27 -12.52 -10.00 25.76
CA ASP A 27 -13.75 -9.20 25.75
C ASP A 27 -13.76 -8.28 24.53
N ILE A 28 -14.23 -8.85 23.42
CA ILE A 28 -14.32 -8.13 22.13
C ILE A 28 -15.33 -6.98 22.23
N ALA A 29 -16.39 -7.13 23.02
CA ALA A 29 -17.39 -6.07 23.19
C ALA A 29 -16.79 -4.85 23.89
N TRP A 30 -16.06 -5.05 24.98
CA TRP A 30 -15.35 -3.97 25.67
C TRP A 30 -14.31 -3.32 24.73
N LEU A 31 -13.50 -4.13 24.03
CA LEU A 31 -12.49 -3.62 23.11
C LEU A 31 -13.13 -2.78 21.99
N GLY A 32 -14.25 -3.26 21.43
CA GLY A 32 -15.01 -2.54 20.41
C GLY A 32 -15.56 -1.21 20.93
N ASN A 33 -16.12 -1.18 22.15
CA ASN A 33 -16.61 0.04 22.78
C ASN A 33 -15.49 1.08 22.99
N MET A 34 -14.30 0.64 23.41
CA MET A 34 -13.15 1.54 23.56
C MET A 34 -12.66 2.07 22.22
N ALA A 35 -12.61 1.24 21.19
CA ALA A 35 -12.23 1.64 19.85
C ALA A 35 -13.26 2.64 19.26
N ASP A 36 -14.56 2.38 19.44
CA ASP A 36 -15.61 3.28 18.98
C ASP A 36 -15.60 4.61 19.72
N TYR A 37 -15.37 4.62 21.02
CA TYR A 37 -15.19 5.86 21.76
C TYR A 37 -14.08 6.72 21.16
N VAL A 38 -12.89 6.14 20.89
CA VAL A 38 -11.76 6.87 20.27
C VAL A 38 -12.13 7.36 18.87
N ARG A 39 -12.83 6.55 18.08
CA ARG A 39 -13.32 6.94 16.76
C ARG A 39 -14.26 8.14 16.86
N GLN A 40 -15.23 8.11 17.78
CA GLN A 40 -16.17 9.21 17.99
C GLN A 40 -15.47 10.49 18.40
N GLN A 41 -14.44 10.43 19.27
CA GLN A 41 -13.67 11.62 19.65
C GLN A 41 -12.90 12.24 18.46
N LYS A 42 -12.50 11.42 17.46
CA LYS A 42 -11.74 11.87 16.29
C LYS A 42 -12.61 12.33 15.13
N CYS A 43 -13.70 11.66 14.88
CA CYS A 43 -14.48 11.81 13.65
C CYS A 43 -15.96 12.11 13.90
N GLY A 44 -16.45 12.06 15.15
CA GLY A 44 -17.88 12.15 15.45
C GLY A 44 -18.64 11.04 14.74
N ASP A 45 -19.79 11.35 14.18
CA ASP A 45 -20.63 10.41 13.42
C ASP A 45 -20.31 10.39 11.90
N ILE A 46 -19.20 11.04 11.51
CA ILE A 46 -18.79 11.10 10.10
C ILE A 46 -18.06 9.81 9.73
N VAL A 47 -18.46 9.22 8.61
CA VAL A 47 -17.77 8.12 7.94
C VAL A 47 -17.17 8.63 6.64
N TYR A 48 -15.84 8.52 6.52
CA TYR A 48 -15.12 8.89 5.32
C TYR A 48 -14.99 7.70 4.39
N TYR A 49 -15.25 7.92 3.11
CA TYR A 49 -14.99 6.93 2.06
C TYR A 49 -14.28 7.58 0.89
N ASN A 50 -13.62 6.78 0.06
CA ASN A 50 -12.91 7.24 -1.12
C ASN A 50 -13.33 6.41 -2.34
N VAL A 51 -13.69 7.07 -3.42
CA VAL A 51 -13.89 6.44 -4.72
C VAL A 51 -12.57 6.52 -5.47
N ASN A 52 -11.94 5.36 -5.68
CA ASN A 52 -10.65 5.30 -6.36
C ASN A 52 -10.63 4.18 -7.42
N CYS A 53 -9.85 4.39 -8.47
CA CYS A 53 -9.53 3.38 -9.44
C CYS A 53 -8.22 2.66 -9.06
N HIS A 54 -8.23 1.33 -9.07
CA HIS A 54 -7.02 0.52 -8.93
C HIS A 54 -6.36 0.31 -10.28
N VAL A 55 -5.08 0.69 -10.39
CA VAL A 55 -4.24 0.45 -11.55
C VAL A 55 -3.13 -0.52 -11.15
N ASN A 56 -3.31 -1.79 -11.53
CA ASN A 56 -2.32 -2.82 -11.28
C ASN A 56 -1.48 -3.00 -12.55
N LEU A 57 -0.34 -2.30 -12.63
CA LEU A 57 0.47 -2.21 -13.85
C LEU A 57 0.92 -3.57 -14.38
N THR A 58 1.21 -4.53 -13.51
CA THR A 58 1.56 -5.90 -13.89
C THR A 58 1.29 -6.88 -12.74
N ASN A 59 0.96 -8.12 -13.07
CA ASN A 59 0.94 -9.22 -12.12
C ASN A 59 2.21 -10.09 -12.18
N ILE A 60 3.13 -9.81 -13.09
CA ILE A 60 4.43 -10.49 -13.12
C ILE A 60 5.22 -10.05 -11.89
N CYS A 61 5.62 -11.01 -11.03
CA CYS A 61 6.21 -10.67 -9.74
C CYS A 61 7.30 -11.65 -9.30
N THR A 62 8.50 -11.13 -9.05
CA THR A 62 9.64 -11.92 -8.58
C THR A 62 9.58 -12.27 -7.08
N SER A 63 8.66 -11.67 -6.32
CA SER A 63 8.56 -11.89 -4.86
C SER A 63 8.07 -13.28 -4.45
N LYS A 64 7.27 -13.95 -5.27
CA LYS A 64 6.81 -15.35 -5.05
C LYS A 64 6.20 -15.57 -3.67
N CYS A 65 5.39 -14.66 -3.18
CA CYS A 65 4.74 -14.79 -1.88
C CYS A 65 3.72 -15.93 -1.89
N LYS A 66 3.81 -16.87 -0.95
CA LYS A 66 2.94 -18.06 -0.89
C LYS A 66 1.44 -17.74 -0.74
N PHE A 67 1.12 -16.59 -0.19
CA PHE A 67 -0.28 -16.13 0.03
C PHE A 67 -0.81 -15.22 -1.09
N CYS A 68 0.01 -14.86 -2.09
CA CYS A 68 -0.40 -13.94 -3.14
C CYS A 68 -1.07 -14.70 -4.30
N ALA A 69 -2.38 -14.55 -4.43
CA ALA A 69 -3.12 -15.11 -5.56
C ALA A 69 -2.93 -14.32 -6.87
N PHE A 70 -2.40 -13.11 -6.79
CA PHE A 70 -2.25 -12.18 -7.91
C PHE A 70 -0.96 -12.43 -8.72
N GLY A 71 0.18 -12.65 -8.03
CA GLY A 71 1.49 -12.79 -8.65
C GLY A 71 1.59 -13.97 -9.63
N ARG A 72 2.26 -13.75 -10.75
CA ARG A 72 2.51 -14.73 -11.81
C ARG A 72 3.98 -14.72 -12.19
N ASP A 73 4.45 -15.83 -12.77
CA ASP A 73 5.65 -15.84 -13.58
C ASP A 73 5.37 -15.27 -14.95
N LYS A 74 6.42 -14.79 -15.64
CA LYS A 74 6.30 -14.14 -16.94
C LYS A 74 5.62 -15.05 -17.98
N ASP A 75 5.87 -16.35 -17.90
CA ASP A 75 5.36 -17.35 -18.85
C ASP A 75 4.07 -18.03 -18.36
N ASP A 76 3.55 -17.64 -17.20
CA ASP A 76 2.31 -18.19 -16.66
C ASP A 76 1.09 -17.75 -17.47
N LYS A 77 0.11 -18.63 -17.58
CA LYS A 77 -1.19 -18.26 -18.13
C LYS A 77 -1.83 -17.15 -17.30
N GLY A 78 -2.18 -16.05 -17.97
CA GLY A 78 -2.78 -14.88 -17.36
C GLY A 78 -1.75 -13.90 -16.77
N ALA A 79 -0.44 -14.10 -17.05
CA ALA A 79 0.56 -13.06 -16.83
C ALA A 79 0.29 -11.88 -17.77
N TYR A 80 0.42 -10.66 -17.25
CA TYR A 80 0.28 -9.44 -18.03
C TYR A 80 1.20 -8.33 -17.54
N ALA A 81 1.51 -7.42 -18.45
CA ALA A 81 2.15 -6.14 -18.18
C ALA A 81 1.44 -5.08 -19.01
N MET A 82 0.92 -4.04 -18.38
CA MET A 82 0.21 -2.95 -19.06
C MET A 82 1.20 -2.07 -19.80
N GLU A 83 0.92 -1.76 -21.05
CA GLU A 83 1.50 -0.60 -21.70
C GLU A 83 0.91 0.70 -21.10
N VAL A 84 1.54 1.83 -21.36
CA VAL A 84 1.07 3.13 -20.86
C VAL A 84 -0.39 3.36 -21.27
N GLU A 85 -0.71 3.09 -22.52
CA GLU A 85 -2.06 3.32 -23.07
C GLU A 85 -3.12 2.42 -22.41
N ASP A 86 -2.79 1.18 -22.03
CA ASP A 86 -3.71 0.29 -21.31
C ASP A 86 -4.08 0.88 -19.95
N ALA A 87 -3.09 1.41 -19.23
CA ALA A 87 -3.30 2.05 -17.91
C ALA A 87 -4.13 3.34 -18.06
N LEU A 88 -3.85 4.16 -19.07
CA LEU A 88 -4.62 5.38 -19.36
C LEU A 88 -6.07 5.06 -19.74
N ALA A 89 -6.28 4.07 -20.61
CA ALA A 89 -7.62 3.65 -21.04
C ALA A 89 -8.47 3.17 -19.84
N LEU A 90 -7.87 2.41 -18.92
CA LEU A 90 -8.53 1.97 -17.69
C LEU A 90 -9.00 3.16 -16.85
N VAL A 91 -8.16 4.18 -16.68
CA VAL A 91 -8.51 5.36 -15.87
C VAL A 91 -9.51 6.25 -16.61
N ARG A 92 -9.43 6.40 -17.93
CA ARG A 92 -10.46 7.10 -18.72
C ARG A 92 -11.85 6.47 -18.53
N ASP A 93 -11.91 5.15 -18.50
CA ASP A 93 -13.19 4.45 -18.25
C ASP A 93 -13.69 4.70 -16.83
N ALA A 94 -12.83 4.60 -15.81
CA ALA A 94 -13.16 4.89 -14.43
C ALA A 94 -13.57 6.35 -14.20
N SER A 95 -13.00 7.29 -14.96
CA SER A 95 -13.26 8.74 -14.88
C SER A 95 -14.66 9.13 -15.39
N LYS A 96 -15.44 8.18 -15.94
CA LYS A 96 -16.86 8.39 -16.20
C LYS A 96 -17.68 8.57 -14.93
N ASP A 97 -17.18 8.08 -13.78
CA ASP A 97 -17.75 8.38 -12.46
C ASP A 97 -17.25 9.76 -12.01
N PRO A 98 -18.13 10.76 -11.87
CA PRO A 98 -17.73 12.09 -11.42
C PRO A 98 -17.22 12.15 -9.98
N ASN A 99 -17.42 11.10 -9.21
CA ASN A 99 -16.95 11.00 -7.83
C ASN A 99 -15.55 10.38 -7.72
N LEU A 100 -14.93 9.95 -8.82
CA LEU A 100 -13.58 9.41 -8.80
C LEU A 100 -12.62 10.46 -8.25
N ALA A 101 -12.03 10.15 -7.10
CA ALA A 101 -11.17 11.08 -6.36
C ALA A 101 -9.68 10.77 -6.48
N GLY A 102 -9.32 9.54 -6.86
CA GLY A 102 -7.92 9.17 -6.93
C GLY A 102 -7.62 7.83 -7.57
N LEU A 103 -6.33 7.61 -7.75
CA LEU A 103 -5.76 6.39 -8.28
C LEU A 103 -5.00 5.65 -7.18
N HIS A 104 -5.09 4.34 -7.19
CA HIS A 104 -4.29 3.45 -6.36
C HIS A 104 -3.43 2.57 -7.27
N VAL A 105 -2.18 2.98 -7.48
CA VAL A 105 -1.24 2.29 -8.37
C VAL A 105 -0.39 1.33 -7.54
N VAL A 106 -0.53 0.04 -7.77
CA VAL A 106 0.34 -1.00 -7.20
C VAL A 106 0.71 -1.99 -8.28
N SER A 107 1.80 -2.72 -8.10
CA SER A 107 2.33 -3.56 -9.16
C SER A 107 2.99 -4.82 -8.61
N GLY A 108 3.08 -5.84 -9.45
CA GLY A 108 4.06 -6.89 -9.27
C GLY A 108 5.49 -6.33 -9.45
N LEU A 109 6.48 -6.98 -8.85
CA LEU A 109 7.89 -6.68 -9.08
C LEU A 109 8.33 -7.35 -10.39
N HIS A 110 8.16 -6.65 -11.50
CA HIS A 110 8.41 -7.19 -12.83
C HIS A 110 9.89 -7.54 -13.02
N SER A 111 10.17 -8.72 -13.59
CA SER A 111 11.53 -9.22 -13.75
C SER A 111 12.40 -8.38 -14.67
N ASP A 112 11.80 -7.78 -15.71
CA ASP A 112 12.52 -7.15 -16.81
C ASP A 112 12.37 -5.62 -16.84
N TRP A 113 11.52 -5.05 -15.98
CA TRP A 113 11.33 -3.61 -15.94
C TRP A 113 12.44 -2.92 -15.14
N SER A 114 12.92 -1.82 -15.69
CA SER A 114 13.73 -0.84 -14.99
C SER A 114 12.87 0.05 -14.08
N PHE A 115 13.48 0.81 -13.21
CA PHE A 115 12.75 1.82 -12.42
C PHE A 115 12.13 2.91 -13.30
N GLU A 116 12.77 3.27 -14.41
CA GLU A 116 12.25 4.27 -15.36
C GLU A 116 10.96 3.77 -16.05
N ASP A 117 10.77 2.46 -16.23
CA ASP A 117 9.52 1.91 -16.78
C ASP A 117 8.34 2.15 -15.86
N TYR A 118 8.54 2.06 -14.53
CA TYR A 118 7.52 2.40 -13.53
C TYR A 118 7.28 3.92 -13.46
N LEU A 119 8.34 4.72 -13.48
CA LEU A 119 8.24 6.18 -13.48
C LEU A 119 7.48 6.70 -14.68
N HIS A 120 7.77 6.20 -15.88
CA HIS A 120 7.10 6.62 -17.11
C HIS A 120 5.59 6.37 -17.05
N ARG A 121 5.16 5.20 -16.57
CA ARG A 121 3.73 4.88 -16.40
C ARG A 121 3.05 5.76 -15.36
N LEU A 122 3.75 6.02 -14.24
CA LEU A 122 3.24 6.91 -13.20
C LEU A 122 3.09 8.35 -13.69
N GLN A 123 4.12 8.87 -14.39
CA GLN A 123 4.12 10.21 -14.97
C GLN A 123 2.99 10.38 -15.99
N ALA A 124 2.80 9.40 -16.88
CA ALA A 124 1.73 9.45 -17.87
C ALA A 124 0.34 9.51 -17.21
N LEU A 125 0.11 8.76 -16.14
CA LEU A 125 -1.13 8.83 -15.36
C LEU A 125 -1.31 10.20 -14.71
N HIS A 126 -0.25 10.77 -14.15
CA HIS A 126 -0.31 12.11 -13.54
C HIS A 126 -0.57 13.20 -14.57
N ASP A 127 0.09 13.15 -15.72
CA ASP A 127 -0.02 14.17 -16.76
C ASP A 127 -1.42 14.20 -17.38
N GLU A 128 -2.04 13.04 -17.59
CA GLU A 128 -3.40 12.97 -18.15
C GLU A 128 -4.48 13.26 -17.10
N PHE A 129 -4.24 12.86 -15.84
CA PHE A 129 -5.23 13.01 -14.76
C PHE A 129 -4.68 13.82 -13.56
N PRO A 130 -4.26 15.08 -13.76
CA PRO A 130 -3.57 15.87 -12.73
C PRO A 130 -4.44 16.20 -11.51
N ASN A 131 -5.76 16.06 -11.63
CA ASN A 131 -6.72 16.33 -10.55
C ASN A 131 -7.03 15.09 -9.70
N LEU A 132 -6.61 13.89 -10.11
CA LEU A 132 -6.80 12.68 -9.33
C LEU A 132 -5.66 12.50 -8.33
N TYR A 133 -6.04 12.17 -7.08
CA TYR A 133 -5.05 11.90 -6.04
C TYR A 133 -4.29 10.62 -6.32
N LEU A 134 -2.99 10.73 -6.58
CA LEU A 134 -2.15 9.62 -6.98
C LEU A 134 -1.46 8.99 -5.78
N LYS A 135 -2.01 7.87 -5.31
CA LYS A 135 -1.42 7.03 -4.28
C LYS A 135 -0.88 5.76 -4.95
N GLY A 136 0.37 5.43 -4.70
CA GLY A 136 0.95 4.26 -5.34
C GLY A 136 2.08 3.63 -4.56
N PHE A 137 2.37 2.42 -4.97
CA PHE A 137 3.46 1.58 -4.51
C PHE A 137 3.43 1.27 -3.02
N THR A 138 4.19 0.27 -2.62
CA THR A 138 4.36 -0.20 -1.25
C THR A 138 5.82 -0.06 -0.83
N GLY A 139 6.12 -0.20 0.45
CA GLY A 139 7.51 -0.22 0.92
C GLY A 139 8.37 -1.28 0.23
N VAL A 140 7.76 -2.41 -0.16
CA VAL A 140 8.44 -3.49 -0.89
C VAL A 140 8.81 -3.06 -2.31
N GLU A 141 7.90 -2.38 -3.02
CA GLU A 141 8.16 -1.84 -4.36
C GLU A 141 9.24 -0.74 -4.30
N ILE A 142 9.18 0.16 -3.32
CA ILE A 142 10.21 1.19 -3.11
C ILE A 142 11.60 0.56 -2.89
N THR A 143 11.69 -0.47 -2.05
CA THR A 143 12.94 -1.21 -1.83
C THR A 143 13.43 -1.89 -3.11
N HIS A 144 12.50 -2.46 -3.90
CA HIS A 144 12.83 -3.05 -5.19
C HIS A 144 13.36 -2.00 -6.17
N PHE A 145 12.71 -0.85 -6.28
CA PHE A 145 13.15 0.25 -7.15
C PHE A 145 14.55 0.74 -6.77
N ALA A 146 14.83 0.90 -5.48
CA ALA A 146 16.18 1.23 -5.01
C ALA A 146 17.22 0.19 -5.44
N LYS A 147 16.87 -1.10 -5.31
CA LYS A 147 17.76 -2.21 -5.70
C LYS A 147 18.06 -2.23 -7.20
N ILE A 148 17.04 -2.12 -8.06
CA ILE A 148 17.22 -2.23 -9.53
C ILE A 148 17.82 -0.98 -10.15
N SER A 149 17.65 0.20 -9.53
CA SER A 149 18.20 1.47 -10.02
C SER A 149 19.57 1.82 -9.44
N GLY A 150 19.99 1.19 -8.34
CA GLY A 150 21.17 1.58 -7.58
C GLY A 150 21.05 2.92 -6.83
N LEU A 151 19.84 3.47 -6.74
CA LEU A 151 19.55 4.72 -6.03
C LEU A 151 19.27 4.45 -4.53
N SER A 152 19.46 5.47 -3.70
CA SER A 152 18.97 5.42 -2.33
C SER A 152 17.43 5.47 -2.30
N VAL A 153 16.82 4.97 -1.21
CA VAL A 153 15.38 5.07 -0.99
C VAL A 153 14.90 6.52 -1.09
N GLU A 154 15.63 7.46 -0.52
CA GLU A 154 15.31 8.88 -0.61
C GLU A 154 15.28 9.38 -2.06
N GLN A 155 16.27 9.01 -2.87
CA GLN A 155 16.31 9.39 -4.29
C GLN A 155 15.16 8.79 -5.08
N VAL A 156 14.81 7.51 -4.81
CA VAL A 156 13.64 6.86 -5.40
C VAL A 156 12.36 7.63 -5.05
N LEU A 157 12.15 7.94 -3.78
CA LEU A 157 10.97 8.69 -3.33
C LEU A 157 10.89 10.08 -3.95
N ARG A 158 12.00 10.80 -4.08
CA ARG A 158 12.03 12.11 -4.75
C ARG A 158 11.68 12.01 -6.24
N LYS A 159 12.19 11.01 -6.95
CA LYS A 159 11.82 10.78 -8.36
C LYS A 159 10.33 10.42 -8.52
N LEU A 160 9.80 9.57 -7.66
CA LEU A 160 8.37 9.23 -7.65
C LEU A 160 7.49 10.46 -7.35
N GLN A 161 7.90 11.29 -6.39
CA GLN A 161 7.20 12.54 -6.07
C GLN A 161 7.21 13.50 -7.28
N GLN A 162 8.36 13.62 -7.96
CA GLN A 162 8.48 14.43 -9.19
C GLN A 162 7.60 13.89 -10.33
N ALA A 163 7.40 12.58 -10.40
CA ALA A 163 6.50 11.92 -11.33
C ALA A 163 5.02 11.95 -10.89
N GLY A 164 4.68 12.73 -9.86
CA GLY A 164 3.30 12.97 -9.43
C GLY A 164 2.80 12.12 -8.26
N LEU A 165 3.64 11.25 -7.66
CA LEU A 165 3.23 10.46 -6.50
C LEU A 165 2.96 11.35 -5.29
N GLN A 166 1.77 11.24 -4.70
CA GLN A 166 1.35 12.06 -3.55
C GLN A 166 1.30 11.28 -2.24
N ALA A 167 1.11 9.96 -2.32
CA ALA A 167 1.12 9.09 -1.15
C ALA A 167 1.57 7.68 -1.50
N ILE A 168 2.08 6.97 -0.49
CA ILE A 168 2.47 5.56 -0.59
C ILE A 168 1.37 4.71 0.04
N ALA A 169 1.03 3.59 -0.61
CA ALA A 169 0.14 2.61 -0.03
C ALA A 169 0.84 1.87 1.11
N GLY A 170 0.19 1.79 2.25
CA GLY A 170 0.69 1.04 3.39
C GLY A 170 0.46 -0.46 3.20
N GLY A 171 1.32 -1.14 2.51
CA GLY A 171 1.21 -2.58 2.24
C GLY A 171 2.57 -3.23 2.10
N GLY A 172 2.58 -4.55 1.94
CA GLY A 172 3.78 -5.32 1.68
C GLY A 172 4.55 -5.75 2.93
N ALA A 173 4.25 -5.20 4.09
CA ALA A 173 4.90 -5.60 5.34
C ALA A 173 4.45 -6.98 5.83
N GLU A 174 3.18 -7.31 5.72
CA GLU A 174 2.45 -8.49 6.21
C GLU A 174 2.83 -8.88 7.64
N ILE A 175 4.08 -9.27 7.85
CA ILE A 175 4.64 -9.59 9.16
C ILE A 175 6.10 -9.14 9.26
N LEU A 176 6.50 -8.63 10.42
CA LEU A 176 7.85 -8.10 10.68
C LEU A 176 8.79 -9.13 11.34
N SER A 177 8.44 -10.40 11.33
CA SER A 177 9.31 -11.50 11.78
C SER A 177 10.05 -12.11 10.59
N ASP A 178 11.37 -11.92 10.49
CA ASP A 178 12.17 -12.43 9.37
C ASP A 178 12.09 -13.96 9.25
N ARG A 179 11.98 -14.70 10.37
CA ARG A 179 11.75 -16.14 10.34
C ARG A 179 10.49 -16.50 9.54
N VAL A 180 9.38 -15.82 9.79
CA VAL A 180 8.11 -16.06 9.11
C VAL A 180 8.14 -15.49 7.69
N ARG A 181 8.76 -14.32 7.48
CA ARG A 181 8.94 -13.72 6.15
C ARG A 181 9.68 -14.64 5.21
N ASN A 182 10.79 -15.23 5.66
CA ASN A 182 11.60 -16.16 4.86
C ASN A 182 10.81 -17.42 4.44
N GLU A 183 9.79 -17.79 5.21
CA GLU A 183 8.92 -18.92 4.87
C GLU A 183 7.81 -18.51 3.88
N LEU A 184 7.17 -17.35 4.11
CA LEU A 184 5.98 -16.93 3.37
C LEU A 184 6.31 -16.10 2.12
N CYS A 185 7.35 -15.28 2.16
CA CYS A 185 7.72 -14.33 1.09
C CYS A 185 9.25 -14.12 1.04
N PRO A 186 10.03 -15.18 0.72
CA PRO A 186 11.50 -15.18 0.85
C PRO A 186 12.21 -14.13 -0.01
N ASN A 187 11.59 -13.70 -1.10
CA ASN A 187 12.17 -12.75 -2.05
C ASN A 187 11.70 -11.29 -1.82
N LYS A 188 10.94 -11.04 -0.75
CA LYS A 188 10.56 -9.69 -0.35
C LYS A 188 11.67 -9.01 0.46
N ALA A 189 11.55 -7.68 0.57
CA ALA A 189 12.32 -6.89 1.52
C ALA A 189 12.27 -7.48 2.94
N THR A 190 13.37 -7.40 3.67
CA THR A 190 13.45 -7.81 5.07
C THR A 190 12.65 -6.88 5.97
N ALA A 191 12.44 -7.26 7.24
CA ALA A 191 11.77 -6.39 8.21
C ALA A 191 12.56 -5.11 8.49
N ALA A 192 13.89 -5.13 8.33
CA ALA A 192 14.76 -3.97 8.53
C ALA A 192 14.79 -3.00 7.35
N GLN A 193 14.60 -3.48 6.12
CA GLN A 193 14.47 -2.68 4.90
C GLN A 193 13.11 -1.97 4.83
#